data_560690eb0ccbf185c15544c4bc49d5e4
#
_entry.id   560690eb0ccbf185c15544c4bc49d5e4
#
_cell.length_a   1.000
_cell.length_b   1.000
_cell.length_c   1.000
_cell.angle_alpha   90.00
_cell.angle_beta   90.00
_cell.angle_gamma   90.00
#
_symmetry.space_group_name_H-M   'P 1'
#
loop_
_entity.id
_entity.type
_entity.pdbx_description
1 polymer ?
#
loop_
_entity_poly.entity_id
_entity_poly.type
_entity_poly.pdbx_seq_one_letter_code
_entity_poly.pdbx_strand_id
1 'polypeptide(L)'
;MKQPFCAPSEALRRVLDAAAALPRPAAETLPLDDAVGRIAAETLSARMDQPPFDRSPLDGYALHSADTAGASREAPVTLPVVMKLYAGDAPASPLPAGFAARIMTGAPLPEGADCVLMQELTDGGEDAVRLYAALKPEANVVFRGGDIAAGTVIAGAGTVLTPAHLGVLAGQGYAAVPVCKALTVGVLATGSELLAPGEAWTPGKIYDANGIQNAARLRQLGFGVRRRHCSDDPEEITGQMKELLAECDAVITSGGVSVGQKDYLPAVLEALDADLLFAGVAQKPGSPMLAGTVGGKLVFCLSGNPFAAAATLEQYAIPALLRAAGRCEEGCILPRTTCTLTTGFSKPSRVARYLRAKAMGGSVTIPGEGSAEAHSSGSLSAMMGCNCLVELPAGSGPVAPGEEVEVLFFVQ
;
A
#
# COMPACT_ATOMS: atom_id res chain seq x y z
N MET A 1 26.90 -25.57 -19.25
CA MET A 1 26.37 -24.47 -20.11
C MET A 1 25.79 -23.42 -19.18
N LYS A 2 26.21 -22.14 -19.26
CA LYS A 2 25.58 -21.08 -18.48
C LYS A 2 24.12 -20.97 -18.94
N GLN A 3 23.18 -21.14 -18.04
CA GLN A 3 21.76 -20.87 -18.34
C GLN A 3 21.61 -19.43 -18.83
N PRO A 4 20.80 -19.16 -19.88
CA PRO A 4 20.56 -17.81 -20.33
C PRO A 4 19.87 -17.01 -19.19
N PHE A 5 20.21 -15.74 -19.09
CA PHE A 5 19.57 -14.86 -18.11
C PHE A 5 18.06 -14.81 -18.33
N CYS A 6 17.31 -14.85 -17.24
CA CYS A 6 15.87 -14.81 -17.26
C CYS A 6 15.37 -13.42 -17.75
N ALA A 7 14.29 -13.37 -18.51
CA ALA A 7 13.65 -12.09 -18.85
C ALA A 7 13.09 -11.42 -17.58
N PRO A 8 13.08 -10.07 -17.46
CA PRO A 8 12.58 -9.37 -16.26
C PRO A 8 11.16 -9.77 -15.86
N SER A 9 10.23 -9.87 -16.81
CA SER A 9 8.85 -10.28 -16.55
C SER A 9 8.74 -11.72 -16.05
N GLU A 10 9.54 -12.62 -16.60
CA GLU A 10 9.58 -14.01 -16.17
C GLU A 10 10.22 -14.16 -14.79
N ALA A 11 11.26 -13.38 -14.48
CA ALA A 11 11.87 -13.35 -13.16
C ALA A 11 10.88 -12.88 -12.09
N LEU A 12 10.13 -11.81 -12.36
CA LEU A 12 9.07 -11.31 -11.47
C LEU A 12 7.99 -12.37 -11.27
N ARG A 13 7.50 -13.00 -12.33
CA ARG A 13 6.49 -14.05 -12.24
C ARG A 13 6.97 -15.20 -11.35
N ARG A 14 8.18 -15.72 -11.55
CA ARG A 14 8.73 -16.84 -10.77
C ARG A 14 8.83 -16.53 -9.29
N VAL A 15 9.25 -15.32 -8.90
CA VAL A 15 9.34 -14.96 -7.49
C VAL A 15 7.95 -14.74 -6.86
N LEU A 16 6.97 -14.23 -7.61
CA LEU A 16 5.58 -14.10 -7.15
C LEU A 16 4.90 -15.46 -6.99
N ASP A 17 5.09 -16.38 -7.95
CA ASP A 17 4.57 -17.75 -7.88
C ASP A 17 5.16 -18.49 -6.67
N ALA A 18 6.49 -18.39 -6.45
CA ALA A 18 7.14 -18.98 -5.30
C ALA A 18 6.62 -18.39 -3.98
N ALA A 19 6.45 -17.08 -3.90
CA ALA A 19 5.88 -16.42 -2.73
C ALA A 19 4.42 -16.81 -2.46
N ALA A 20 3.62 -16.98 -3.51
CA ALA A 20 2.22 -17.41 -3.42
C ALA A 20 2.08 -18.86 -2.93
N ALA A 21 3.09 -19.71 -3.18
CA ALA A 21 3.12 -21.10 -2.72
C ALA A 21 3.48 -21.22 -1.23
N LEU A 22 3.99 -20.16 -0.59
CA LEU A 22 4.31 -20.18 0.83
C LEU A 22 3.03 -20.15 1.68
N PRO A 23 3.05 -20.76 2.89
CA PRO A 23 1.95 -20.60 3.84
C PRO A 23 1.69 -19.14 4.14
N ARG A 24 0.43 -18.74 4.19
CA ARG A 24 0.07 -17.40 4.67
C ARG A 24 0.60 -17.17 6.10
N PRO A 25 1.05 -15.96 6.44
CA PRO A 25 1.41 -15.63 7.80
C PRO A 25 0.26 -15.88 8.75
N ALA A 26 0.56 -16.32 9.98
CA ALA A 26 -0.45 -16.46 11.01
C ALA A 26 -1.18 -15.13 11.24
N ALA A 27 -2.47 -15.21 11.57
CA ALA A 27 -3.23 -14.03 11.96
C ALA A 27 -2.88 -13.62 13.39
N GLU A 28 -2.83 -12.31 13.63
CA GLU A 28 -2.82 -11.70 14.95
C GLU A 28 -3.92 -10.65 15.04
N THR A 29 -4.45 -10.43 16.22
CA THR A 29 -5.49 -9.41 16.41
C THR A 29 -4.87 -8.15 16.97
N LEU A 30 -5.06 -7.02 16.29
CA LEU A 30 -4.56 -5.72 16.71
C LEU A 30 -5.70 -4.74 16.99
N PRO A 31 -5.55 -3.84 18.00
CA PRO A 31 -6.41 -2.68 18.11
C PRO A 31 -6.44 -1.88 16.79
N LEU A 32 -7.55 -1.20 16.50
CA LEU A 32 -7.66 -0.40 15.27
C LEU A 32 -6.56 0.65 15.15
N ASP A 33 -6.17 1.29 16.25
CA ASP A 33 -5.13 2.33 16.29
C ASP A 33 -3.77 1.82 15.79
N ASP A 34 -3.50 0.51 15.94
CA ASP A 34 -2.24 -0.14 15.56
C ASP A 34 -2.33 -0.85 14.19
N ALA A 35 -3.50 -0.81 13.52
CA ALA A 35 -3.76 -1.62 12.33
C ALA A 35 -3.48 -0.89 11.01
N VAL A 36 -3.14 0.41 11.01
CA VAL A 36 -2.82 1.15 9.78
C VAL A 36 -1.60 0.53 9.06
N GLY A 37 -1.73 0.33 7.75
CA GLY A 37 -0.67 -0.27 6.93
C GLY A 37 -0.52 -1.79 7.09
N ARG A 38 -1.27 -2.41 8.03
CA ARG A 38 -1.28 -3.88 8.20
C ARG A 38 -2.16 -4.53 7.14
N ILE A 39 -1.93 -5.81 6.88
CA ILE A 39 -2.66 -6.59 5.88
C ILE A 39 -3.78 -7.35 6.56
N ALA A 40 -5.02 -7.17 6.11
CA ALA A 40 -6.16 -7.91 6.63
C ALA A 40 -5.97 -9.43 6.45
N ALA A 41 -6.03 -10.20 7.53
CA ALA A 41 -5.87 -11.65 7.49
C ALA A 41 -7.10 -12.37 6.93
N GLU A 42 -8.28 -11.77 7.12
CA GLU A 42 -9.57 -12.26 6.66
C GLU A 42 -10.42 -11.13 6.09
N THR A 43 -11.55 -11.47 5.49
CA THR A 43 -12.50 -10.47 4.98
C THR A 43 -13.24 -9.80 6.13
N LEU A 44 -13.20 -8.47 6.17
CA LEU A 44 -13.88 -7.61 7.13
C LEU A 44 -15.11 -7.00 6.48
N SER A 45 -16.28 -7.24 7.06
CA SER A 45 -17.56 -6.80 6.51
C SER A 45 -18.31 -5.89 7.48
N ALA A 46 -19.22 -5.08 6.96
CA ALA A 46 -20.09 -4.23 7.75
C ALA A 46 -20.98 -5.08 8.66
N ARG A 47 -20.99 -4.75 9.96
CA ARG A 47 -21.80 -5.44 10.99
C ARG A 47 -23.22 -4.92 11.07
N MET A 48 -23.44 -3.69 10.64
CA MET A 48 -24.74 -3.01 10.65
C MET A 48 -24.86 -2.09 9.45
N ASP A 49 -26.07 -1.67 9.17
CA ASP A 49 -26.33 -0.62 8.19
C ASP A 49 -25.72 0.72 8.63
N GLN A 50 -25.23 1.50 7.68
CA GLN A 50 -24.71 2.85 7.89
C GLN A 50 -25.44 3.83 6.95
N PRO A 51 -26.16 4.83 7.45
CA PRO A 51 -26.47 5.01 8.86
C PRO A 51 -27.37 3.87 9.41
N PRO A 52 -27.39 3.65 10.75
CA PRO A 52 -28.15 2.55 11.36
C PRO A 52 -29.66 2.78 11.44
N PHE A 53 -30.14 3.97 11.13
CA PHE A 53 -31.53 4.39 11.09
C PHE A 53 -31.73 5.53 10.07
N ASP A 54 -32.97 5.75 9.67
CA ASP A 54 -33.34 6.91 8.87
C ASP A 54 -33.12 8.18 9.69
N ARG A 55 -32.48 9.20 9.11
CA ARG A 55 -32.09 10.42 9.82
C ARG A 55 -32.27 11.68 9.00
N SER A 56 -32.38 12.81 9.69
CA SER A 56 -32.39 14.13 9.07
C SER A 56 -30.97 14.55 8.62
N PRO A 57 -30.77 15.00 7.38
CA PRO A 57 -29.53 15.64 6.94
C PRO A 57 -29.43 17.13 7.29
N LEU A 58 -30.49 17.71 7.85
CA LEU A 58 -30.62 19.15 8.10
C LEU A 58 -31.45 19.46 9.33
N ASP A 59 -31.38 20.69 9.81
CA ASP A 59 -32.21 21.20 10.89
C ASP A 59 -33.58 21.64 10.32
N GLY A 60 -34.65 21.20 10.98
CA GLY A 60 -35.99 21.48 10.47
C GLY A 60 -37.09 20.77 11.23
N TYR A 61 -38.07 20.27 10.47
CA TYR A 61 -39.24 19.59 11.04
C TYR A 61 -39.50 18.29 10.25
N ALA A 62 -39.52 17.18 10.96
CA ALA A 62 -40.01 15.90 10.46
C ALA A 62 -41.53 15.90 10.41
N LEU A 63 -42.09 15.44 9.31
CA LEU A 63 -43.49 15.59 8.94
C LEU A 63 -44.01 14.37 8.21
N HIS A 64 -45.30 14.19 8.16
CA HIS A 64 -45.95 13.45 7.11
C HIS A 64 -46.05 14.36 5.87
N SER A 65 -45.55 13.94 4.73
CA SER A 65 -45.58 14.74 3.48
C SER A 65 -46.98 15.15 3.07
N ALA A 66 -47.98 14.29 3.32
CA ALA A 66 -49.42 14.59 3.09
C ALA A 66 -49.90 15.81 3.86
N ASP A 67 -49.38 16.06 5.06
CA ASP A 67 -49.78 17.21 5.92
C ASP A 67 -49.16 18.52 5.39
N THR A 68 -48.24 18.48 4.48
CA THR A 68 -47.63 19.66 3.82
C THR A 68 -48.37 20.10 2.55
N ALA A 69 -49.40 19.37 2.15
CA ALA A 69 -50.07 19.59 0.88
C ALA A 69 -50.66 21.02 0.79
N GLY A 70 -50.31 21.72 -0.30
CA GLY A 70 -50.74 23.08 -0.56
C GLY A 70 -50.01 24.17 0.22
N ALA A 71 -49.05 23.81 1.09
CA ALA A 71 -48.26 24.79 1.85
C ALA A 71 -47.44 25.68 0.88
N SER A 72 -47.59 27.01 1.08
CA SER A 72 -46.81 28.02 0.40
C SER A 72 -46.61 29.24 1.33
N ARG A 73 -45.83 30.23 0.90
CA ARG A 73 -45.67 31.48 1.66
C ARG A 73 -46.99 32.26 1.74
N GLU A 74 -47.84 32.17 0.72
CA GLU A 74 -49.13 32.83 0.59
C GLU A 74 -50.21 32.06 1.36
N ALA A 75 -50.09 30.75 1.47
CA ALA A 75 -51.04 29.87 2.15
C ALA A 75 -50.26 28.88 3.05
N PRO A 76 -49.72 29.33 4.18
CA PRO A 76 -48.96 28.46 5.09
C PRO A 76 -49.85 27.42 5.77
N VAL A 77 -49.35 26.21 5.93
CA VAL A 77 -49.97 25.17 6.76
C VAL A 77 -49.37 25.26 8.17
N THR A 78 -50.21 25.24 9.22
CA THR A 78 -49.75 25.28 10.61
C THR A 78 -49.96 23.93 11.26
N LEU A 79 -48.91 23.38 11.89
CA LEU A 79 -48.96 22.12 12.61
C LEU A 79 -48.45 22.30 14.04
N PRO A 80 -49.06 21.66 15.04
CA PRO A 80 -48.51 21.60 16.40
C PRO A 80 -47.19 20.80 16.42
N VAL A 81 -46.20 21.28 17.20
CA VAL A 81 -44.92 20.59 17.42
C VAL A 81 -45.01 19.77 18.71
N VAL A 82 -44.93 18.43 18.59
CA VAL A 82 -45.16 17.51 19.71
C VAL A 82 -43.91 16.84 20.23
N MET A 83 -42.77 16.96 19.50
CA MET A 83 -41.50 16.45 19.97
C MET A 83 -40.33 17.27 19.41
N LYS A 84 -39.18 17.20 20.10
CA LYS A 84 -37.92 17.77 19.68
C LYS A 84 -36.88 16.66 19.71
N LEU A 85 -36.16 16.48 18.59
CA LEU A 85 -35.24 15.37 18.37
C LEU A 85 -33.85 15.91 18.01
N TYR A 86 -32.86 15.48 18.76
CA TYR A 86 -31.44 15.81 18.57
C TYR A 86 -30.65 14.57 18.15
N ALA A 87 -29.46 14.77 17.63
CA ALA A 87 -28.56 13.66 17.41
C ALA A 87 -28.22 12.94 18.72
N GLY A 88 -28.42 11.63 18.75
CA GLY A 88 -28.27 10.81 19.96
C GLY A 88 -29.58 10.50 20.68
N ASP A 89 -30.68 11.17 20.33
CA ASP A 89 -32.00 10.81 20.84
C ASP A 89 -32.52 9.53 20.18
N ALA A 90 -33.48 8.88 20.87
CA ALA A 90 -34.33 7.83 20.33
C ALA A 90 -35.78 8.28 20.40
N PRO A 91 -36.52 8.42 19.28
CA PRO A 91 -37.93 8.79 19.33
C PRO A 91 -38.74 7.81 20.20
N ALA A 92 -39.43 8.33 21.18
CA ALA A 92 -40.17 7.51 22.16
C ALA A 92 -41.52 6.99 21.63
N SER A 93 -42.05 7.61 20.57
CA SER A 93 -43.32 7.26 19.94
C SER A 93 -43.34 7.67 18.46
N PRO A 94 -44.24 7.06 17.66
CA PRO A 94 -44.50 7.54 16.31
C PRO A 94 -44.99 8.99 16.28
N LEU A 95 -44.70 9.71 15.20
CA LEU A 95 -45.26 11.03 14.92
C LEU A 95 -46.70 10.87 14.42
N PRO A 96 -47.74 11.39 15.12
CA PRO A 96 -49.10 11.33 14.61
C PRO A 96 -49.29 12.23 13.36
N ALA A 97 -50.18 11.85 12.45
CA ALA A 97 -50.58 12.70 11.35
C ALA A 97 -51.20 14.03 11.87
N GLY A 98 -50.94 15.12 11.18
CA GLY A 98 -51.35 16.47 11.57
C GLY A 98 -50.43 17.13 12.62
N PHE A 99 -49.27 16.51 12.93
CA PHE A 99 -48.30 17.06 13.88
C PHE A 99 -46.89 17.15 13.24
N ALA A 100 -46.01 17.92 13.85
CA ALA A 100 -44.63 18.11 13.48
C ALA A 100 -43.70 17.68 14.61
N ALA A 101 -42.52 17.15 14.24
CA ALA A 101 -41.41 16.96 15.20
C ALA A 101 -40.28 17.90 14.79
N ARG A 102 -39.88 18.81 15.70
CA ARG A 102 -38.65 19.58 15.48
C ARG A 102 -37.46 18.62 15.48
N ILE A 103 -36.64 18.63 14.42
CA ILE A 103 -35.57 17.68 14.25
C ILE A 103 -34.27 18.41 13.85
N MET A 104 -33.15 17.98 14.44
CA MET A 104 -31.84 18.51 14.14
C MET A 104 -31.06 17.54 13.27
N THR A 105 -30.05 18.04 12.56
CA THR A 105 -29.13 17.27 11.72
C THR A 105 -28.57 16.05 12.47
N GLY A 106 -28.68 14.88 11.87
CA GLY A 106 -28.23 13.62 12.43
C GLY A 106 -29.20 12.93 13.39
N ALA A 107 -30.30 13.59 13.77
CA ALA A 107 -31.33 12.98 14.62
C ALA A 107 -32.12 11.90 13.85
N PRO A 108 -32.54 10.81 14.53
CA PRO A 108 -33.36 9.77 13.92
C PRO A 108 -34.72 10.29 13.55
N LEU A 109 -35.22 9.89 12.39
CA LEU A 109 -36.57 10.20 11.94
C LEU A 109 -37.56 9.40 12.78
N PRO A 110 -38.60 10.02 13.38
CA PRO A 110 -39.62 9.27 14.12
C PRO A 110 -40.47 8.45 13.17
N GLU A 111 -40.90 7.28 13.61
CA GLU A 111 -41.85 6.45 12.86
C GLU A 111 -43.11 7.27 12.47
N GLY A 112 -43.57 7.11 11.21
CA GLY A 112 -44.68 7.88 10.66
C GLY A 112 -44.24 9.11 9.88
N ALA A 113 -43.14 9.77 10.22
CA ALA A 113 -42.60 10.84 9.40
C ALA A 113 -41.94 10.24 8.13
N ASP A 114 -42.19 10.85 6.96
CA ASP A 114 -41.63 10.44 5.69
C ASP A 114 -40.88 11.56 4.98
N CYS A 115 -40.77 12.75 5.56
CA CYS A 115 -40.00 13.87 5.01
C CYS A 115 -39.51 14.83 6.10
N VAL A 116 -38.53 15.69 5.74
CA VAL A 116 -38.05 16.77 6.59
C VAL A 116 -38.07 18.08 5.83
N LEU A 117 -38.81 19.07 6.39
CA LEU A 117 -38.77 20.45 5.88
C LEU A 117 -37.68 21.23 6.58
N MET A 118 -36.78 21.86 5.84
CA MET A 118 -35.71 22.68 6.38
C MET A 118 -36.29 23.90 7.14
N GLN A 119 -35.69 24.28 8.23
CA GLN A 119 -36.19 25.36 9.10
C GLN A 119 -36.35 26.70 8.40
N GLU A 120 -35.53 26.96 7.36
CA GLU A 120 -35.58 28.19 6.56
C GLU A 120 -36.87 28.34 5.72
N LEU A 121 -37.59 27.24 5.54
CA LEU A 121 -38.91 27.21 4.91
C LEU A 121 -40.06 27.16 5.93
N THR A 122 -39.82 27.65 7.15
CA THR A 122 -40.80 27.72 8.24
C THR A 122 -40.65 29.05 9.01
N ASP A 123 -41.54 29.31 10.00
CA ASP A 123 -41.37 30.40 10.94
C ASP A 123 -40.53 30.04 12.18
N GLY A 124 -40.01 28.79 12.24
CA GLY A 124 -39.21 28.30 13.36
C GLY A 124 -39.97 28.10 14.67
N GLY A 125 -41.29 27.95 14.62
CA GLY A 125 -42.19 27.86 15.80
C GLY A 125 -41.88 26.65 16.68
N GLU A 126 -41.91 26.84 18.01
CA GLU A 126 -41.54 25.80 18.98
C GLU A 126 -42.73 24.95 19.47
N ASP A 127 -43.93 25.56 19.63
CA ASP A 127 -45.16 24.86 20.04
C ASP A 127 -46.04 24.54 18.82
N ALA A 128 -45.95 25.36 17.77
CA ALA A 128 -46.61 25.17 16.48
C ALA A 128 -45.74 25.82 15.40
N VAL A 129 -45.66 25.19 14.25
CA VAL A 129 -44.83 25.64 13.14
C VAL A 129 -45.65 25.95 11.89
N ARG A 130 -45.34 27.05 11.20
CA ARG A 130 -45.93 27.40 9.90
C ARG A 130 -44.98 26.91 8.79
N LEU A 131 -45.51 26.07 7.90
CA LEU A 131 -44.81 25.49 6.78
C LEU A 131 -45.05 26.36 5.56
N TYR A 132 -43.97 26.75 4.86
CA TYR A 132 -44.01 27.61 3.66
C TYR A 132 -43.77 26.86 2.36
N ALA A 133 -43.65 25.51 2.43
CA ALA A 133 -43.47 24.68 1.25
C ALA A 133 -44.09 23.29 1.45
N ALA A 134 -44.66 22.75 0.38
CA ALA A 134 -45.08 21.36 0.33
C ALA A 134 -43.90 20.45 -0.03
N LEU A 135 -43.85 19.26 0.56
CA LEU A 135 -42.82 18.25 0.28
C LEU A 135 -43.43 16.98 -0.32
N LYS A 136 -42.62 16.28 -1.09
CA LYS A 136 -42.93 14.92 -1.52
C LYS A 136 -42.47 13.93 -0.44
N PRO A 137 -43.02 12.71 -0.42
CA PRO A 137 -42.46 11.62 0.37
C PRO A 137 -40.98 11.45 0.11
N GLU A 138 -40.25 11.08 1.16
CA GLU A 138 -38.79 10.83 1.15
C GLU A 138 -37.92 12.08 0.99
N ALA A 139 -38.50 13.27 0.89
CA ALA A 139 -37.74 14.51 0.75
C ALA A 139 -36.88 14.77 1.99
N ASN A 140 -35.58 14.99 1.77
CA ASN A 140 -34.60 15.30 2.81
C ASN A 140 -34.52 14.21 3.90
N VAL A 141 -34.55 12.93 3.52
CA VAL A 141 -34.31 11.80 4.40
C VAL A 141 -33.03 11.08 3.97
N VAL A 142 -32.13 10.83 4.90
CA VAL A 142 -31.00 9.92 4.70
C VAL A 142 -31.43 8.56 5.23
N PHE A 143 -31.58 7.60 4.32
CA PHE A 143 -32.11 6.28 4.66
C PHE A 143 -31.06 5.41 5.37
N ARG A 144 -31.54 4.56 6.25
CA ARG A 144 -30.79 3.47 6.83
C ARG A 144 -30.09 2.63 5.75
N GLY A 145 -28.79 2.38 5.94
CA GLY A 145 -27.99 1.61 4.99
C GLY A 145 -27.68 2.32 3.67
N GLY A 146 -28.05 3.61 3.54
CA GLY A 146 -27.84 4.37 2.31
C GLY A 146 -26.38 4.59 1.94
N ASP A 147 -25.46 4.50 2.91
CA ASP A 147 -24.01 4.57 2.68
C ASP A 147 -23.41 3.15 2.60
N ILE A 148 -23.60 2.33 3.64
CA ILE A 148 -23.09 0.96 3.71
C ILE A 148 -24.20 0.05 4.25
N ALA A 149 -24.58 -0.97 3.49
CA ALA A 149 -25.50 -2.01 3.96
C ALA A 149 -24.77 -3.05 4.81
N ALA A 150 -25.44 -3.60 5.81
CA ALA A 150 -24.91 -4.72 6.60
C ALA A 150 -24.45 -5.87 5.70
N GLY A 151 -23.29 -6.46 5.99
CA GLY A 151 -22.67 -7.53 5.17
C GLY A 151 -21.79 -7.03 4.01
N THR A 152 -21.82 -5.73 3.68
CA THR A 152 -20.92 -5.18 2.65
C THR A 152 -19.47 -5.39 3.05
N VAL A 153 -18.64 -5.88 2.12
CA VAL A 153 -17.20 -6.07 2.34
C VAL A 153 -16.52 -4.71 2.43
N ILE A 154 -15.87 -4.44 3.57
CA ILE A 154 -15.08 -3.22 3.82
C ILE A 154 -13.64 -3.44 3.35
N ALA A 155 -13.05 -4.59 3.71
CA ALA A 155 -11.71 -4.97 3.29
C ALA A 155 -11.66 -6.48 3.07
N GLY A 156 -11.27 -6.92 1.89
CA GLY A 156 -11.02 -8.34 1.61
C GLY A 156 -9.72 -8.82 2.27
N ALA A 157 -9.59 -10.14 2.47
CA ALA A 157 -8.33 -10.73 2.93
C ALA A 157 -7.19 -10.36 1.98
N GLY A 158 -6.06 -9.87 2.51
CA GLY A 158 -4.92 -9.39 1.73
C GLY A 158 -4.95 -7.89 1.40
N THR A 159 -6.00 -7.18 1.79
CA THR A 159 -6.08 -5.72 1.67
C THR A 159 -5.18 -5.04 2.70
N VAL A 160 -4.41 -4.04 2.27
CA VAL A 160 -3.69 -3.15 3.18
C VAL A 160 -4.67 -2.17 3.81
N LEU A 161 -4.75 -2.16 5.14
CA LEU A 161 -5.67 -1.30 5.87
C LEU A 161 -5.19 0.16 5.85
N THR A 162 -6.00 1.01 5.22
CA THR A 162 -5.76 2.47 5.16
C THR A 162 -6.52 3.18 6.29
N PRO A 163 -6.21 4.45 6.59
CA PRO A 163 -7.00 5.24 7.53
C PRO A 163 -8.50 5.25 7.21
N ALA A 164 -8.89 5.25 5.93
CA ALA A 164 -10.29 5.19 5.52
C ALA A 164 -10.95 3.86 5.92
N HIS A 165 -10.27 2.72 5.70
CA HIS A 165 -10.76 1.42 6.17
C HIS A 165 -10.97 1.42 7.69
N LEU A 166 -10.01 1.95 8.46
CA LEU A 166 -10.10 1.98 9.93
C LEU A 166 -11.25 2.85 10.41
N GLY A 167 -11.48 4.01 9.75
CA GLY A 167 -12.62 4.88 10.07
C GLY A 167 -13.97 4.18 9.86
N VAL A 168 -14.11 3.47 8.74
CA VAL A 168 -15.33 2.68 8.45
C VAL A 168 -15.50 1.55 9.47
N LEU A 169 -14.43 0.79 9.75
CA LEU A 169 -14.45 -0.31 10.71
C LEU A 169 -14.80 0.18 12.13
N ALA A 170 -14.27 1.33 12.54
CA ALA A 170 -14.64 1.98 13.81
C ALA A 170 -16.13 2.34 13.85
N GLY A 171 -16.66 2.92 12.77
CA GLY A 171 -18.10 3.21 12.61
C GLY A 171 -18.98 1.97 12.63
N GLN A 172 -18.41 0.79 12.35
CA GLN A 172 -19.05 -0.52 12.44
C GLN A 172 -18.85 -1.21 13.80
N GLY A 173 -18.25 -0.53 14.78
CA GLY A 173 -18.06 -1.03 16.14
C GLY A 173 -16.93 -2.06 16.27
N TYR A 174 -15.95 -2.09 15.36
CA TYR A 174 -14.75 -2.87 15.54
C TYR A 174 -13.81 -2.17 16.52
N ALA A 175 -13.41 -2.86 17.59
CA ALA A 175 -12.36 -2.39 18.51
C ALA A 175 -10.97 -2.88 18.07
N ALA A 176 -10.93 -4.02 17.40
CA ALA A 176 -9.72 -4.68 16.93
C ALA A 176 -10.03 -5.48 15.66
N VAL A 177 -8.99 -5.78 14.88
CA VAL A 177 -9.10 -6.50 13.61
C VAL A 177 -8.02 -7.58 13.47
N PRO A 178 -8.33 -8.71 12.81
CA PRO A 178 -7.34 -9.72 12.45
C PRO A 178 -6.49 -9.24 11.28
N VAL A 179 -5.18 -9.25 11.47
CA VAL A 179 -4.18 -8.89 10.46
C VAL A 179 -3.14 -9.99 10.31
N CYS A 180 -2.50 -10.08 9.16
CA CYS A 180 -1.36 -10.96 8.96
C CYS A 180 -0.20 -10.52 9.87
N LYS A 181 0.44 -11.47 10.57
CA LYS A 181 1.66 -11.21 11.33
C LYS A 181 2.75 -10.68 10.41
N ALA A 182 3.44 -9.62 10.84
CA ALA A 182 4.52 -9.05 10.06
C ALA A 182 5.68 -10.04 9.89
N LEU A 183 6.18 -10.19 8.66
CA LEU A 183 7.35 -11.00 8.37
C LEU A 183 8.62 -10.30 8.85
N THR A 184 9.60 -11.09 9.27
CA THR A 184 10.96 -10.64 9.58
C THR A 184 11.90 -11.04 8.45
N VAL A 185 12.67 -10.08 7.92
CA VAL A 185 13.62 -10.29 6.83
C VAL A 185 15.05 -10.14 7.33
N GLY A 186 15.88 -11.14 7.08
CA GLY A 186 17.32 -11.09 7.28
C GLY A 186 17.98 -10.28 6.16
N VAL A 187 18.86 -9.35 6.50
CA VAL A 187 19.67 -8.59 5.53
C VAL A 187 21.13 -8.83 5.85
N LEU A 188 21.85 -9.50 4.95
CA LEU A 188 23.25 -9.82 5.07
C LEU A 188 24.07 -9.05 4.01
N ALA A 189 24.98 -8.18 4.46
CA ALA A 189 25.97 -7.55 3.60
C ALA A 189 27.25 -8.41 3.61
N THR A 190 27.73 -8.81 2.43
CA THR A 190 28.98 -9.58 2.29
C THR A 190 30.04 -8.73 1.60
N GLY A 191 31.24 -8.72 2.15
CA GLY A 191 32.38 -7.99 1.59
C GLY A 191 33.47 -7.78 2.62
N SER A 192 34.67 -8.28 2.32
CA SER A 192 35.84 -8.05 3.16
C SER A 192 36.26 -6.58 3.22
N GLU A 193 35.78 -5.75 2.26
CA GLU A 193 36.00 -4.30 2.25
C GLU A 193 35.05 -3.52 3.17
N LEU A 194 33.98 -4.14 3.70
CA LEU A 194 32.93 -3.45 4.43
C LEU A 194 33.35 -3.12 5.88
N LEU A 195 32.97 -1.93 6.29
CA LEU A 195 32.99 -1.47 7.69
C LEU A 195 31.57 -1.20 8.16
N ALA A 196 31.28 -1.43 9.41
CA ALA A 196 30.05 -0.96 10.01
C ALA A 196 30.07 0.58 10.12
N PRO A 197 28.95 1.29 9.86
CA PRO A 197 28.86 2.72 10.11
C PRO A 197 29.22 3.04 11.56
N GLY A 198 30.16 3.98 11.74
CA GLY A 198 30.69 4.39 13.04
C GLY A 198 32.06 3.78 13.37
N GLU A 199 32.49 2.75 12.66
CA GLU A 199 33.87 2.27 12.79
C GLU A 199 34.88 3.25 12.17
N ALA A 200 36.12 3.24 12.68
CA ALA A 200 37.18 4.08 12.12
C ALA A 200 37.50 3.67 10.68
N TRP A 201 37.47 4.62 9.75
CA TRP A 201 37.81 4.35 8.36
C TRP A 201 39.28 3.98 8.20
N THR A 202 39.53 2.99 7.36
CA THR A 202 40.90 2.56 6.98
C THR A 202 41.01 2.48 5.45
N PRO A 203 42.23 2.70 4.88
CA PRO A 203 42.43 2.59 3.43
C PRO A 203 41.99 1.25 2.87
N GLY A 204 41.30 1.29 1.72
CA GLY A 204 40.77 0.09 1.04
C GLY A 204 39.42 -0.41 1.59
N LYS A 205 38.86 0.23 2.60
CA LYS A 205 37.55 -0.09 3.16
C LYS A 205 36.50 0.93 2.77
N ILE A 206 35.24 0.49 2.75
CA ILE A 206 34.05 1.30 2.55
C ILE A 206 33.01 0.95 3.62
N TYR A 207 32.07 1.86 3.91
CA TYR A 207 30.99 1.56 4.83
C TYR A 207 29.85 0.78 4.16
N ASP A 208 29.21 -0.15 4.90
CA ASP A 208 28.02 -0.86 4.48
C ASP A 208 26.84 0.10 4.28
N ALA A 209 26.68 0.58 3.06
CA ALA A 209 25.54 1.42 2.66
C ALA A 209 24.33 0.57 2.23
N ASN A 210 24.57 -0.55 1.52
CA ASN A 210 23.50 -1.40 0.99
C ASN A 210 22.69 -2.07 2.09
N GLY A 211 23.34 -2.62 3.10
CA GLY A 211 22.66 -3.23 4.24
C GLY A 211 21.78 -2.24 5.00
N ILE A 212 22.24 -0.98 5.17
CA ILE A 212 21.44 0.08 5.77
C ILE A 212 20.26 0.46 4.89
N GLN A 213 20.49 0.72 3.60
CA GLN A 213 19.46 1.14 2.65
C GLN A 213 18.35 0.08 2.50
N ASN A 214 18.73 -1.18 2.27
CA ASN A 214 17.80 -2.29 2.12
C ASN A 214 16.99 -2.50 3.40
N ALA A 215 17.63 -2.48 4.57
CA ALA A 215 16.96 -2.61 5.85
C ALA A 215 15.99 -1.45 6.13
N ALA A 216 16.37 -0.21 5.83
CA ALA A 216 15.51 0.96 5.98
C ALA A 216 14.27 0.87 5.07
N ARG A 217 14.48 0.45 3.81
CA ARG A 217 13.38 0.29 2.86
C ARG A 217 12.39 -0.81 3.27
N LEU A 218 12.87 -1.93 3.76
CA LEU A 218 12.01 -3.02 4.26
C LEU A 218 11.21 -2.58 5.49
N ARG A 219 11.84 -1.85 6.44
CA ARG A 219 11.13 -1.29 7.62
C ARG A 219 10.05 -0.30 7.21
N GLN A 220 10.30 0.55 6.20
CA GLN A 220 9.31 1.48 5.65
C GLN A 220 8.06 0.75 5.14
N LEU A 221 8.20 -0.49 4.65
CA LEU A 221 7.12 -1.35 4.18
C LEU A 221 6.50 -2.23 5.28
N GLY A 222 6.88 -2.02 6.55
CA GLY A 222 6.30 -2.72 7.70
C GLY A 222 6.95 -4.08 8.03
N PHE A 223 8.06 -4.45 7.40
CA PHE A 223 8.79 -5.67 7.75
C PHE A 223 9.64 -5.51 9.01
N GLY A 224 9.69 -6.54 9.85
CA GLY A 224 10.76 -6.69 10.82
C GLY A 224 12.09 -6.94 10.09
N VAL A 225 13.21 -6.40 10.60
CA VAL A 225 14.51 -6.57 9.93
C VAL A 225 15.61 -6.92 10.90
N ARG A 226 16.34 -8.01 10.61
CA ARG A 226 17.60 -8.37 11.25
C ARG A 226 18.74 -8.15 10.27
N ARG A 227 19.67 -7.24 10.61
CA ARG A 227 20.81 -6.91 9.76
C ARG A 227 22.09 -7.52 10.31
N ARG A 228 22.90 -8.10 9.42
CA ARG A 228 24.23 -8.63 9.69
C ARG A 228 25.19 -8.26 8.56
N HIS A 229 26.47 -8.36 8.81
CA HIS A 229 27.51 -8.29 7.79
C HIS A 229 28.58 -9.35 8.08
N CYS A 230 29.29 -9.80 7.03
CA CYS A 230 30.40 -10.74 7.13
C CYS A 230 31.44 -10.49 6.03
N SER A 231 32.59 -11.11 6.17
CA SER A 231 33.63 -11.12 5.14
C SER A 231 33.22 -11.96 3.91
N ASP A 232 34.08 -11.96 2.87
CA ASP A 232 33.94 -12.85 1.70
C ASP A 232 34.48 -14.26 1.97
N ASP A 233 34.26 -14.79 3.16
CA ASP A 233 34.58 -16.17 3.50
C ASP A 233 33.35 -17.07 3.33
N PRO A 234 33.42 -18.15 2.51
CA PRO A 234 32.26 -19.00 2.24
C PRO A 234 31.67 -19.69 3.48
N GLU A 235 32.52 -20.05 4.45
CA GLU A 235 32.07 -20.71 5.68
C GLU A 235 31.36 -19.70 6.57
N GLU A 236 31.89 -18.48 6.70
CA GLU A 236 31.26 -17.38 7.42
C GLU A 236 29.91 -17.00 6.78
N ILE A 237 29.86 -16.81 5.45
CA ILE A 237 28.61 -16.50 4.73
C ILE A 237 27.59 -17.62 4.97
N THR A 238 27.98 -18.88 4.84
CA THR A 238 27.07 -20.03 5.06
C THR A 238 26.54 -20.07 6.50
N GLY A 239 27.40 -19.81 7.49
CA GLY A 239 27.02 -19.73 8.90
C GLY A 239 26.00 -18.64 9.15
N GLN A 240 26.28 -17.40 8.69
CA GLN A 240 25.38 -16.25 8.85
C GLN A 240 24.05 -16.45 8.12
N MET A 241 24.04 -17.08 6.94
CA MET A 241 22.83 -17.43 6.20
C MET A 241 21.97 -18.43 6.98
N LYS A 242 22.58 -19.51 7.52
CA LYS A 242 21.85 -20.49 8.35
C LYS A 242 21.21 -19.87 9.58
N GLU A 243 21.92 -19.01 10.29
CA GLU A 243 21.39 -18.31 11.45
C GLU A 243 20.23 -17.37 11.07
N LEU A 244 20.38 -16.57 10.00
CA LEU A 244 19.31 -15.71 9.53
C LEU A 244 18.09 -16.50 9.03
N LEU A 245 18.30 -17.62 8.33
CA LEU A 245 17.22 -18.52 7.93
C LEU A 245 16.50 -19.17 9.11
N ALA A 246 17.19 -19.39 10.23
CA ALA A 246 16.54 -19.89 11.44
C ALA A 246 15.68 -18.82 12.14
N GLU A 247 16.09 -17.54 12.11
CA GLU A 247 15.48 -16.43 12.84
C GLU A 247 14.46 -15.61 12.02
N CYS A 248 14.52 -15.67 10.68
CA CYS A 248 13.77 -14.82 9.77
C CYS A 248 12.90 -15.64 8.81
N ASP A 249 11.90 -15.00 8.22
CA ASP A 249 10.98 -15.59 7.25
C ASP A 249 11.53 -15.54 5.81
N ALA A 250 12.47 -14.64 5.54
CA ALA A 250 13.19 -14.52 4.27
C ALA A 250 14.59 -13.93 4.50
N VAL A 251 15.50 -14.09 3.54
CA VAL A 251 16.84 -13.51 3.60
C VAL A 251 17.18 -12.79 2.30
N ILE A 252 17.77 -11.60 2.44
CA ILE A 252 18.34 -10.82 1.33
C ILE A 252 19.82 -10.63 1.61
N THR A 253 20.67 -10.95 0.61
CA THR A 253 22.10 -10.62 0.66
C THR A 253 22.45 -9.51 -0.32
N SER A 254 23.52 -8.78 -0.07
CA SER A 254 24.12 -7.83 -1.02
C SER A 254 25.63 -8.02 -1.07
N GLY A 255 26.18 -8.16 -2.29
CA GLY A 255 27.57 -8.56 -2.57
C GLY A 255 27.68 -10.03 -2.97
N GLY A 256 28.83 -10.45 -3.47
CA GLY A 256 29.20 -11.85 -3.74
C GLY A 256 28.41 -12.59 -4.84
N VAL A 257 27.69 -11.89 -5.74
CA VAL A 257 26.81 -12.51 -6.77
C VAL A 257 27.29 -12.36 -8.20
N SER A 258 28.40 -11.67 -8.46
CA SER A 258 28.94 -11.43 -9.80
C SER A 258 29.71 -12.66 -10.33
N VAL A 259 30.50 -12.51 -11.37
CA VAL A 259 31.32 -13.59 -11.98
C VAL A 259 32.79 -13.53 -11.54
N GLY A 260 33.09 -12.81 -10.46
CA GLY A 260 34.44 -12.65 -9.91
C GLY A 260 34.91 -13.88 -9.14
N GLN A 261 36.20 -13.93 -8.83
CA GLN A 261 36.82 -15.05 -8.10
C GLN A 261 36.32 -15.15 -6.64
N LYS A 262 35.69 -14.10 -6.10
CA LYS A 262 35.15 -14.03 -4.73
C LYS A 262 33.64 -14.08 -4.66
N ASP A 263 32.96 -14.51 -5.74
CA ASP A 263 31.51 -14.58 -5.77
C ASP A 263 31.04 -15.97 -5.32
N TYR A 264 30.95 -16.14 -3.99
CA TYR A 264 30.69 -17.43 -3.34
C TYR A 264 29.21 -17.77 -3.17
N LEU A 265 28.30 -16.82 -3.34
CA LEU A 265 26.87 -17.03 -3.08
C LEU A 265 26.22 -18.17 -3.91
N PRO A 266 26.60 -18.41 -5.17
CA PRO A 266 26.10 -19.60 -5.88
C PRO A 266 26.44 -20.91 -5.17
N ALA A 267 27.69 -21.06 -4.69
CA ALA A 267 28.14 -22.26 -3.99
C ALA A 267 27.53 -22.35 -2.58
N VAL A 268 27.34 -21.21 -1.89
CA VAL A 268 26.67 -21.15 -0.59
C VAL A 268 25.20 -21.59 -0.74
N LEU A 269 24.47 -21.13 -1.75
CA LEU A 269 23.11 -21.55 -2.00
C LEU A 269 23.01 -23.04 -2.33
N GLU A 270 23.94 -23.58 -3.09
CA GLU A 270 24.04 -25.03 -3.37
C GLU A 270 24.27 -25.81 -2.06
N ALA A 271 25.18 -25.35 -1.20
CA ALA A 271 25.45 -25.97 0.11
C ALA A 271 24.30 -25.86 1.11
N LEU A 272 23.33 -24.97 0.87
CA LEU A 272 22.10 -24.80 1.63
C LEU A 272 20.91 -25.51 0.99
N ASP A 273 21.12 -26.37 -0.01
CA ASP A 273 20.08 -27.06 -0.76
C ASP A 273 18.98 -26.10 -1.28
N ALA A 274 19.41 -24.97 -1.86
CA ALA A 274 18.47 -23.96 -2.38
C ALA A 274 17.82 -24.41 -3.68
N ASP A 275 16.50 -24.29 -3.78
CA ASP A 275 15.74 -24.38 -5.03
C ASP A 275 15.85 -23.04 -5.77
N LEU A 276 16.72 -22.96 -6.79
CA LEU A 276 16.93 -21.73 -7.55
C LEU A 276 15.76 -21.46 -8.51
N LEU A 277 15.15 -20.31 -8.38
CA LEU A 277 14.13 -19.78 -9.30
C LEU A 277 14.80 -19.24 -10.58
N PHE A 278 15.89 -18.52 -10.41
CA PHE A 278 16.76 -18.07 -11.52
C PHE A 278 18.15 -17.63 -11.03
N ALA A 279 19.10 -17.66 -11.97
CA ALA A 279 20.47 -17.15 -11.79
C ALA A 279 20.76 -16.12 -12.88
N GLY A 280 20.52 -14.85 -12.58
CA GLY A 280 20.67 -13.70 -13.46
C GLY A 280 19.42 -13.30 -14.23
N VAL A 281 19.28 -11.98 -14.43
CA VAL A 281 18.18 -11.35 -15.16
C VAL A 281 18.73 -10.54 -16.35
N ALA A 282 18.09 -10.62 -17.50
CA ALA A 282 18.48 -9.93 -18.73
C ALA A 282 18.14 -8.42 -18.68
N GLN A 283 18.77 -7.70 -17.74
CA GLN A 283 18.54 -6.27 -17.51
C GLN A 283 19.81 -5.50 -17.16
N LYS A 284 19.72 -4.18 -17.10
CA LYS A 284 20.72 -3.26 -16.54
C LYS A 284 20.03 -2.17 -15.72
N PRO A 285 20.52 -1.89 -14.47
CA PRO A 285 21.52 -2.64 -13.73
C PRO A 285 20.96 -3.93 -13.12
N GLY A 286 21.80 -4.69 -12.39
CA GLY A 286 21.36 -5.82 -11.58
C GLY A 286 21.23 -7.15 -12.34
N SER A 287 21.88 -7.31 -13.52
CA SER A 287 21.93 -8.61 -14.20
C SER A 287 22.38 -9.76 -13.29
N PRO A 288 23.50 -9.65 -12.53
CA PRO A 288 23.88 -10.67 -11.58
C PRO A 288 22.97 -10.55 -10.34
N MET A 289 21.99 -11.43 -10.29
CA MET A 289 21.07 -11.60 -9.15
C MET A 289 20.69 -13.07 -9.08
N LEU A 290 20.60 -13.62 -7.87
CA LEU A 290 20.05 -14.94 -7.64
C LEU A 290 18.76 -14.81 -6.83
N ALA A 291 17.78 -15.63 -7.15
CA ALA A 291 16.59 -15.80 -6.34
C ALA A 291 16.24 -17.28 -6.20
N GLY A 292 15.82 -17.69 -5.02
CA GLY A 292 15.48 -19.08 -4.73
C GLY A 292 14.75 -19.22 -3.42
N THR A 293 14.56 -20.47 -3.00
CA THR A 293 14.04 -20.81 -1.69
C THR A 293 15.00 -21.77 -0.98
N VAL A 294 15.10 -21.64 0.35
CA VAL A 294 15.84 -22.53 1.23
C VAL A 294 14.91 -22.92 2.36
N GLY A 295 14.60 -24.21 2.50
CA GLY A 295 13.69 -24.69 3.53
C GLY A 295 12.31 -24.01 3.49
N GLY A 296 11.81 -23.65 2.31
CA GLY A 296 10.53 -22.96 2.13
C GLY A 296 10.58 -21.45 2.45
N LYS A 297 11.76 -20.84 2.59
CA LYS A 297 11.94 -19.41 2.82
C LYS A 297 12.58 -18.74 1.61
N LEU A 298 12.09 -17.56 1.21
CA LEU A 298 12.62 -16.80 0.09
C LEU A 298 14.04 -16.30 0.37
N VAL A 299 14.91 -16.46 -0.61
CA VAL A 299 16.28 -15.94 -0.57
C VAL A 299 16.57 -15.15 -1.85
N PHE A 300 17.08 -13.91 -1.66
CA PHE A 300 17.49 -13.03 -2.76
C PHE A 300 18.94 -12.61 -2.57
N CYS A 301 19.77 -12.85 -3.56
CA CYS A 301 21.16 -12.40 -3.55
C CYS A 301 21.32 -11.26 -4.55
N LEU A 302 21.47 -10.03 -4.02
CA LEU A 302 21.54 -8.81 -4.80
C LEU A 302 22.99 -8.39 -5.06
N SER A 303 23.20 -7.57 -6.10
CA SER A 303 24.50 -7.01 -6.44
C SER A 303 25.10 -6.18 -5.29
N GLY A 304 26.42 -6.13 -5.20
CA GLY A 304 27.16 -5.20 -4.33
C GLY A 304 27.08 -3.73 -4.77
N ASN A 305 26.78 -3.46 -6.05
CA ASN A 305 26.60 -2.09 -6.54
C ASN A 305 25.30 -1.47 -5.99
N PRO A 306 25.35 -0.29 -5.33
CA PRO A 306 24.20 0.29 -4.60
C PRO A 306 22.93 0.43 -5.44
N PHE A 307 23.01 1.05 -6.60
CA PHE A 307 21.81 1.20 -7.44
C PHE A 307 21.30 -0.13 -8.00
N ALA A 308 22.21 -1.06 -8.32
CA ALA A 308 21.81 -2.38 -8.79
C ALA A 308 21.06 -3.15 -7.70
N ALA A 309 21.54 -3.11 -6.47
CA ALA A 309 20.88 -3.71 -5.30
C ALA A 309 19.48 -3.10 -5.08
N ALA A 310 19.40 -1.76 -5.05
CA ALA A 310 18.13 -1.05 -4.85
C ALA A 310 17.12 -1.35 -5.96
N ALA A 311 17.53 -1.32 -7.24
CA ALA A 311 16.65 -1.57 -8.37
C ALA A 311 16.09 -3.00 -8.35
N THR A 312 16.92 -4.02 -8.06
CA THR A 312 16.47 -5.41 -8.00
C THR A 312 15.71 -5.74 -6.72
N LEU A 313 15.99 -5.06 -5.62
CA LEU A 313 15.17 -5.10 -4.40
C LEU A 313 13.72 -4.65 -4.71
N GLU A 314 13.55 -3.48 -5.34
CA GLU A 314 12.23 -2.95 -5.69
C GLU A 314 11.50 -3.82 -6.73
N GLN A 315 12.21 -4.33 -7.73
CA GLN A 315 11.59 -5.06 -8.84
C GLN A 315 11.18 -6.50 -8.50
N TYR A 316 11.92 -7.18 -7.62
CA TYR A 316 11.75 -8.62 -7.40
C TYR A 316 11.56 -9.01 -5.94
N ALA A 317 12.44 -8.55 -5.04
CA ALA A 317 12.40 -8.99 -3.66
C ALA A 317 11.20 -8.41 -2.91
N ILE A 318 10.95 -7.09 -3.03
CA ILE A 318 9.80 -6.44 -2.39
C ILE A 318 8.47 -7.02 -2.88
N PRO A 319 8.18 -7.15 -4.19
CA PRO A 319 6.97 -7.80 -4.67
C PRO A 319 6.74 -9.19 -4.08
N ALA A 320 7.77 -10.03 -4.07
CA ALA A 320 7.68 -11.37 -3.51
C ALA A 320 7.45 -11.36 -1.99
N LEU A 321 8.14 -10.49 -1.24
CA LEU A 321 7.95 -10.34 0.20
C LEU A 321 6.56 -9.82 0.57
N LEU A 322 6.02 -8.86 -0.17
CA LEU A 322 4.65 -8.37 0.02
C LEU A 322 3.63 -9.48 -0.27
N ARG A 323 3.86 -10.29 -1.31
CA ARG A 323 3.03 -11.45 -1.61
C ARG A 323 3.09 -12.50 -0.50
N ALA A 324 4.29 -12.83 -0.02
CA ALA A 324 4.51 -13.75 1.11
C ALA A 324 3.89 -13.22 2.42
N ALA A 325 3.87 -11.90 2.62
CA ALA A 325 3.20 -11.26 3.75
C ALA A 325 1.66 -11.33 3.70
N GLY A 326 1.10 -11.89 2.63
CA GLY A 326 -0.34 -12.08 2.45
C GLY A 326 -1.06 -10.98 1.68
N ARG A 327 -0.35 -10.00 1.09
CA ARG A 327 -0.93 -8.94 0.27
C ARG A 327 -1.54 -9.52 -1.02
N CYS A 328 -2.63 -8.93 -1.52
CA CYS A 328 -3.20 -9.28 -2.82
C CYS A 328 -2.19 -9.00 -3.94
N GLU A 329 -2.25 -9.78 -5.03
CA GLU A 329 -1.22 -9.77 -6.08
C GLU A 329 -1.08 -8.40 -6.76
N GLU A 330 -2.19 -7.75 -7.09
CA GLU A 330 -2.20 -6.41 -7.72
C GLU A 330 -1.49 -5.37 -6.85
N GLY A 331 -1.55 -5.53 -5.53
CA GLY A 331 -0.88 -4.65 -4.58
C GLY A 331 0.62 -4.93 -4.41
N CYS A 332 1.15 -6.03 -4.94
CA CYS A 332 2.56 -6.39 -4.83
C CYS A 332 3.41 -5.83 -5.98
N ILE A 333 2.81 -5.64 -7.14
CA ILE A 333 3.50 -5.21 -8.36
C ILE A 333 3.72 -3.70 -8.33
N LEU A 334 4.87 -3.24 -8.83
CA LEU A 334 5.17 -1.81 -8.97
C LEU A 334 4.12 -1.16 -9.88
N PRO A 335 3.43 -0.10 -9.43
CA PRO A 335 2.49 0.64 -10.28
C PRO A 335 3.20 1.19 -11.51
N ARG A 336 2.59 1.04 -12.68
CA ARG A 336 3.13 1.48 -13.96
C ARG A 336 2.29 2.59 -14.57
N THR A 337 2.96 3.55 -15.21
CA THR A 337 2.31 4.58 -16.03
C THR A 337 3.27 5.12 -17.07
N THR A 338 2.74 5.77 -18.11
CA THR A 338 3.53 6.50 -19.09
C THR A 338 3.73 7.93 -18.63
N CYS A 339 4.98 8.42 -18.71
CA CYS A 339 5.33 9.82 -18.41
C CYS A 339 6.18 10.42 -19.52
N THR A 340 6.10 11.74 -19.68
CA THR A 340 6.95 12.50 -20.61
C THR A 340 8.34 12.71 -20.00
N LEU A 341 9.37 12.29 -20.70
CA LEU A 341 10.76 12.44 -20.27
C LEU A 341 11.22 13.90 -20.39
N THR A 342 11.75 14.48 -19.30
CA THR A 342 12.27 15.85 -19.29
C THR A 342 13.76 15.91 -19.61
N THR A 343 14.49 14.80 -19.43
CA THR A 343 15.93 14.67 -19.68
C THR A 343 16.20 13.48 -20.57
N GLY A 344 17.13 13.61 -21.52
CA GLY A 344 17.46 12.50 -22.42
C GLY A 344 18.36 11.43 -21.79
N PHE A 345 18.45 10.28 -22.45
CA PHE A 345 19.42 9.24 -22.14
C PHE A 345 20.03 8.66 -23.42
N SER A 346 21.35 8.87 -23.60
CA SER A 346 22.04 8.65 -24.88
C SER A 346 22.53 7.22 -25.12
N LYS A 347 22.51 6.32 -24.08
CA LYS A 347 23.12 4.98 -24.22
C LYS A 347 22.10 3.96 -24.69
N PRO A 348 22.32 3.30 -25.85
CA PRO A 348 21.46 2.18 -26.27
C PRO A 348 21.63 0.99 -25.33
N SER A 349 20.61 0.12 -25.26
CA SER A 349 20.67 -1.08 -24.45
C SER A 349 20.21 -2.32 -25.21
N ARG A 350 21.02 -3.36 -25.16
CA ARG A 350 20.67 -4.68 -25.76
C ARG A 350 19.71 -5.48 -24.90
N VAL A 351 19.59 -5.13 -23.62
CA VAL A 351 18.71 -5.74 -22.62
C VAL A 351 17.82 -4.66 -22.02
N ALA A 352 16.76 -5.02 -21.32
CA ALA A 352 15.94 -4.06 -20.59
C ALA A 352 16.82 -3.18 -19.67
N ARG A 353 16.55 -1.88 -19.66
CA ARG A 353 17.31 -0.94 -18.83
C ARG A 353 16.36 -0.20 -17.90
N TYR A 354 16.75 -0.17 -16.63
CA TYR A 354 16.03 0.56 -15.59
C TYR A 354 16.88 1.72 -15.12
N LEU A 355 16.31 2.92 -15.19
CA LEU A 355 16.98 4.16 -14.79
C LEU A 355 16.24 4.73 -13.59
N ARG A 356 16.98 5.08 -12.54
CA ARG A 356 16.42 5.81 -11.42
C ARG A 356 15.91 7.17 -11.87
N ALA A 357 14.75 7.57 -11.38
CA ALA A 357 14.12 8.79 -11.84
C ALA A 357 13.19 9.39 -10.76
N LYS A 358 12.85 10.66 -10.99
CA LYS A 358 11.83 11.37 -10.23
C LYS A 358 10.68 11.72 -11.15
N ALA A 359 9.51 11.14 -10.91
CA ALA A 359 8.28 11.46 -11.62
C ALA A 359 7.39 12.38 -10.79
N MET A 360 6.78 13.37 -11.44
CA MET A 360 5.84 14.31 -10.86
C MET A 360 4.96 14.92 -11.95
N GLY A 361 3.64 14.95 -11.75
CA GLY A 361 2.70 15.64 -12.65
C GLY A 361 2.72 15.14 -14.11
N GLY A 362 2.92 13.83 -14.35
CA GLY A 362 2.97 13.25 -15.69
C GLY A 362 4.32 13.40 -16.39
N SER A 363 5.30 14.04 -15.76
CA SER A 363 6.66 14.18 -16.27
C SER A 363 7.64 13.36 -15.44
N VAL A 364 8.73 12.88 -16.06
CA VAL A 364 9.79 12.14 -15.39
C VAL A 364 11.17 12.69 -15.74
N THR A 365 12.01 12.84 -14.73
CA THR A 365 13.39 13.35 -14.84
C THR A 365 14.37 12.26 -14.43
N ILE A 366 15.35 11.97 -15.28
CA ILE A 366 16.48 11.10 -14.97
C ILE A 366 17.61 11.98 -14.41
N PRO A 367 18.10 11.75 -13.16
CA PRO A 367 19.14 12.60 -12.55
C PRO A 367 20.46 12.51 -13.32
N GLY A 368 21.24 13.59 -13.31
CA GLY A 368 22.61 13.63 -13.85
C GLY A 368 22.67 13.55 -15.35
N GLU A 369 21.84 14.30 -16.04
CA GLU A 369 21.86 14.45 -17.51
C GLU A 369 23.28 14.64 -18.06
N GLY A 370 23.67 13.78 -19.02
CA GLY A 370 25.00 13.82 -19.65
C GLY A 370 26.18 13.32 -18.81
N SER A 371 26.01 13.04 -17.51
CA SER A 371 27.06 12.49 -16.64
C SER A 371 27.11 10.97 -16.68
N ALA A 372 28.25 10.40 -17.07
CA ALA A 372 28.47 8.96 -17.03
C ALA A 372 28.46 8.41 -15.59
N GLU A 373 28.96 9.20 -14.63
CA GLU A 373 29.03 8.87 -13.22
C GLU A 373 27.64 8.78 -12.60
N ALA A 374 26.74 9.73 -12.93
CA ALA A 374 25.38 9.76 -12.43
C ALA A 374 24.55 8.55 -12.86
N HIS A 375 24.94 7.89 -13.96
CA HIS A 375 24.29 6.67 -14.46
C HIS A 375 25.03 5.39 -14.04
N SER A 376 26.11 5.50 -13.25
CA SER A 376 26.82 4.34 -12.72
C SER A 376 25.94 3.57 -11.73
N SER A 377 25.97 2.24 -11.81
CA SER A 377 25.31 1.38 -10.83
C SER A 377 25.94 1.47 -9.43
N GLY A 378 27.19 1.92 -9.34
CA GLY A 378 27.92 2.16 -8.08
C GLY A 378 27.63 3.52 -7.43
N SER A 379 26.89 4.43 -8.08
CA SER A 379 26.61 5.75 -7.51
C SER A 379 25.55 5.66 -6.39
N LEU A 380 25.97 5.85 -5.16
CA LEU A 380 25.12 5.79 -3.96
C LEU A 380 24.17 6.98 -3.88
N SER A 381 24.68 8.21 -4.09
CA SER A 381 23.91 9.44 -3.94
C SER A 381 22.78 9.61 -4.97
N ALA A 382 22.89 8.94 -6.09
CA ALA A 382 21.98 9.16 -7.22
C ALA A 382 20.56 8.57 -7.04
N MET A 383 20.31 7.82 -5.96
CA MET A 383 18.96 7.40 -5.54
C MET A 383 18.23 8.48 -4.73
N MET A 384 18.95 9.50 -4.24
CA MET A 384 18.34 10.55 -3.43
C MET A 384 17.31 11.34 -4.23
N GLY A 385 16.08 11.41 -3.71
CA GLY A 385 14.97 12.10 -4.38
C GLY A 385 14.30 11.35 -5.53
N CYS A 386 14.75 10.12 -5.85
CA CYS A 386 14.05 9.26 -6.80
C CYS A 386 12.84 8.57 -6.15
N ASN A 387 11.76 8.43 -6.92
CA ASN A 387 10.54 7.76 -6.49
C ASN A 387 10.08 6.66 -7.47
N CYS A 388 10.85 6.44 -8.55
CA CYS A 388 10.50 5.50 -9.61
C CYS A 388 11.72 5.01 -10.39
N LEU A 389 11.48 4.02 -11.24
CA LEU A 389 12.37 3.58 -12.30
C LEU A 389 11.72 3.90 -13.65
N VAL A 390 12.50 4.44 -14.59
CA VAL A 390 12.16 4.46 -16.03
C VAL A 390 12.59 3.14 -16.63
N GLU A 391 11.70 2.46 -17.34
CA GLU A 391 11.99 1.25 -18.10
C GLU A 391 12.23 1.58 -19.57
N LEU A 392 13.40 1.23 -20.07
CA LEU A 392 13.72 1.24 -21.50
C LEU A 392 13.77 -0.21 -21.98
N PRO A 393 12.93 -0.63 -22.94
CA PRO A 393 12.89 -1.98 -23.45
C PRO A 393 14.23 -2.46 -24.03
N ALA A 394 14.43 -3.76 -24.11
CA ALA A 394 15.58 -4.34 -24.80
C ALA A 394 15.60 -3.91 -26.28
N GLY A 395 16.77 -3.53 -26.77
CA GLY A 395 16.96 -3.02 -28.14
C GLY A 395 16.68 -1.51 -28.29
N SER A 396 16.31 -0.80 -27.23
CA SER A 396 16.09 0.64 -27.27
C SER A 396 17.36 1.38 -27.69
N GLY A 397 17.17 2.38 -28.57
CA GLY A 397 18.14 3.41 -28.89
C GLY A 397 18.23 4.48 -27.77
N PRO A 398 18.95 5.58 -28.05
CA PRO A 398 18.86 6.78 -27.24
C PRO A 398 17.41 7.28 -27.16
N VAL A 399 17.03 7.86 -26.01
CA VAL A 399 15.75 8.55 -25.83
C VAL A 399 15.97 10.03 -25.56
N ALA A 400 15.15 10.90 -26.17
CA ALA A 400 15.25 12.33 -26.10
C ALA A 400 14.25 12.94 -25.11
N PRO A 401 14.48 14.18 -24.62
CA PRO A 401 13.46 14.93 -23.91
C PRO A 401 12.20 15.08 -24.76
N GLY A 402 11.02 14.97 -24.16
CA GLY A 402 9.73 15.00 -24.84
C GLY A 402 9.19 13.63 -25.27
N GLU A 403 9.99 12.59 -25.25
CA GLU A 403 9.51 11.23 -25.53
C GLU A 403 8.75 10.65 -24.33
N GLU A 404 7.77 9.80 -24.64
CA GLU A 404 7.04 9.03 -23.64
C GLU A 404 7.80 7.77 -23.25
N VAL A 405 7.89 7.53 -21.94
CA VAL A 405 8.57 6.35 -21.38
C VAL A 405 7.73 5.69 -20.32
N GLU A 406 7.89 4.39 -20.14
CA GLU A 406 7.23 3.67 -19.07
C GLU A 406 7.96 3.89 -17.73
N VAL A 407 7.19 4.16 -16.69
CA VAL A 407 7.65 4.46 -15.34
C VAL A 407 7.05 3.48 -14.35
N LEU A 408 7.91 2.89 -13.51
CA LEU A 408 7.55 2.01 -12.42
C LEU A 408 7.72 2.75 -11.10
N PHE A 409 6.64 3.02 -10.40
CA PHE A 409 6.69 3.68 -9.09
C PHE A 409 7.04 2.70 -7.97
N PHE A 410 7.86 3.16 -7.02
CA PHE A 410 8.12 2.36 -5.82
C PHE A 410 6.84 2.18 -5.01
N VAL A 411 6.59 0.97 -4.53
CA VAL A 411 5.45 0.66 -3.64
C VAL A 411 5.58 1.49 -2.36
N GLN A 412 4.46 2.04 -1.89
CA GLN A 412 4.38 2.77 -0.62
C GLN A 412 3.67 1.95 0.45
#